data_b7a08c569afd7648ae2e7663625bb9cc
#
_entry.id   b7a08c569afd7648ae2e7663625bb9cc
#
_cell.length_a   1.000
_cell.length_b   1.000
_cell.length_c   1.000
_cell.angle_alpha   90.00
_cell.angle_beta   90.00
_cell.angle_gamma   90.00
#
_symmetry.space_group_name_H-M   'P 1'
#
loop_
_entity.id
_entity.type
_entity.pdbx_description
1 polymer ?
#
loop_
_entity_poly.entity_id
_entity_poly.type
_entity_poly.pdbx_seq_one_letter_code
_entity_poly.pdbx_strand_id
1 'polypeptide(L)'
;MDIAFSRDLDSQFIPRELEAVRQFLNSTYEFHFMRDHPHHKVEILGGAWGVKLTPAVRGKVNQSFQKMLNSNMLYSNHNERGPDQDLLKEYIWPWAKDFAMIHDSYHCTKYNNTLPYPTQRKDGICNFVACIPELKSRVTFVKGNKCPIECRPKNHKDWEYC
;
A
#
# COMPACT_ATOMS: atom_id res chain seq x y z
N MET A 1 16.89 13.47 7.17
CA MET A 1 16.36 12.20 6.59
C MET A 1 15.24 12.58 5.65
N ASP A 2 15.33 12.17 4.40
CA ASP A 2 14.27 12.43 3.42
C ASP A 2 13.23 11.33 3.46
N ILE A 3 11.98 11.67 3.15
CA ILE A 3 10.88 10.70 3.06
C ILE A 3 10.24 10.87 1.69
N ALA A 4 10.06 9.77 0.98
CA ALA A 4 9.41 9.74 -0.32
C ALA A 4 8.14 8.90 -0.24
N PHE A 5 7.08 9.38 -0.91
CA PHE A 5 5.84 8.63 -1.11
C PHE A 5 5.53 8.53 -2.60
N SER A 6 5.12 7.36 -3.04
CA SER A 6 4.58 7.14 -4.38
C SER A 6 3.06 7.15 -4.33
N ARG A 7 2.45 8.00 -5.18
CA ARG A 7 1.00 8.20 -5.25
C ARG A 7 0.53 8.32 -6.69
N ASP A 8 -0.59 7.69 -6.98
CA ASP A 8 -1.30 7.93 -8.24
C ASP A 8 -1.92 9.33 -8.22
N LEU A 9 -1.77 10.09 -9.30
CA LEU A 9 -2.23 11.48 -9.39
C LEU A 9 -3.76 11.60 -9.43
N ASP A 10 -4.45 10.55 -9.88
CA ASP A 10 -5.91 10.46 -9.98
C ASP A 10 -6.57 9.90 -8.71
N SER A 11 -5.78 9.48 -7.70
CA SER A 11 -6.34 8.98 -6.46
C SER A 11 -6.53 10.07 -5.42
N GLN A 12 -7.67 10.01 -4.73
CA GLN A 12 -8.03 11.00 -3.71
C GLN A 12 -7.30 10.75 -2.39
N PHE A 13 -6.77 11.82 -1.77
CA PHE A 13 -6.32 11.77 -0.38
C PHE A 13 -7.52 11.69 0.58
N ILE A 14 -7.46 10.77 1.52
CA ILE A 14 -8.52 10.57 2.51
C ILE A 14 -7.95 10.58 3.94
N PRO A 15 -8.76 10.96 4.97
CA PRO A 15 -8.30 10.98 6.36
C PRO A 15 -7.73 9.64 6.84
N ARG A 16 -8.28 8.53 6.36
CA ARG A 16 -7.83 7.18 6.67
C ARG A 16 -6.37 6.93 6.26
N GLU A 17 -5.98 7.41 5.08
CA GLU A 17 -4.61 7.35 4.61
C GLU A 17 -3.68 8.22 5.46
N LEU A 18 -4.13 9.44 5.78
CA LEU A 18 -3.37 10.37 6.61
C LEU A 18 -3.03 9.74 7.97
N GLU A 19 -3.96 9.05 8.62
CA GLU A 19 -3.70 8.41 9.91
C GLU A 19 -2.73 7.22 9.78
N ALA A 20 -2.84 6.42 8.71
CA ALA A 20 -1.88 5.36 8.43
C ALA A 20 -0.46 5.91 8.17
N VAL A 21 -0.36 7.01 7.41
CA VAL A 21 0.91 7.71 7.16
C VAL A 21 1.47 8.29 8.47
N ARG A 22 0.65 8.88 9.34
CA ARG A 22 1.08 9.39 10.65
C ARG A 22 1.67 8.29 11.52
N GLN A 23 1.05 7.10 11.56
CA GLN A 23 1.62 5.96 12.26
C GLN A 23 2.99 5.57 11.71
N PHE A 24 3.12 5.51 10.39
CA PHE A 24 4.39 5.21 9.74
C PHE A 24 5.46 6.26 10.09
N LEU A 25 5.14 7.54 9.98
CA LEU A 25 6.09 8.63 10.27
C LEU A 25 6.63 8.56 11.71
N ASN A 26 5.77 8.19 12.67
CA ASN A 26 6.12 8.06 14.09
C ASN A 26 6.75 6.71 14.45
N SER A 27 6.92 5.81 13.50
CA SER A 27 7.50 4.48 13.72
C SER A 27 8.99 4.43 13.39
N THR A 28 9.62 3.31 13.72
CA THR A 28 11.00 3.00 13.33
C THR A 28 11.08 2.26 11.98
N TYR A 29 9.95 1.92 11.37
CA TYR A 29 9.93 1.27 10.07
C TYR A 29 10.48 2.18 8.97
N GLU A 30 11.19 1.57 8.02
CA GLU A 30 11.81 2.27 6.90
C GLU A 30 10.89 2.32 5.67
N PHE A 31 9.98 1.36 5.54
CA PHE A 31 9.00 1.28 4.44
C PHE A 31 7.58 1.33 4.97
N HIS A 32 6.68 1.84 4.13
CA HIS A 32 5.23 1.83 4.35
C HIS A 32 4.52 1.27 3.11
N PHE A 33 3.77 0.19 3.26
CA PHE A 33 2.93 -0.37 2.19
C PHE A 33 1.47 -0.36 2.64
N MET A 34 0.59 0.05 1.73
CA MET A 34 -0.85 0.21 2.04
C MET A 34 -1.70 -0.60 1.07
N ARG A 35 -2.57 -1.46 1.61
CA ARG A 35 -3.57 -2.25 0.86
C ARG A 35 -4.93 -2.12 1.54
N ASP A 36 -5.86 -1.49 0.88
CA ASP A 36 -7.15 -1.11 1.48
C ASP A 36 -8.37 -1.46 0.62
N HIS A 37 -8.20 -2.38 -0.33
CA HIS A 37 -9.27 -2.85 -1.21
C HIS A 37 -9.09 -4.36 -1.46
N PRO A 38 -10.19 -5.14 -1.61
CA PRO A 38 -10.11 -6.58 -1.92
C PRO A 38 -9.31 -6.90 -3.18
N HIS A 39 -9.21 -5.96 -4.12
CA HIS A 39 -8.41 -6.14 -5.34
C HIS A 39 -6.95 -5.68 -5.18
N HIS A 40 -6.53 -5.16 -4.03
CA HIS A 40 -5.13 -4.82 -3.74
C HIS A 40 -4.33 -6.07 -3.34
N LYS A 41 -4.25 -7.05 -4.25
CA LYS A 41 -3.68 -8.39 -3.99
C LYS A 41 -2.16 -8.49 -4.18
N VAL A 42 -1.52 -7.39 -4.57
CA VAL A 42 -0.09 -7.32 -4.88
C VAL A 42 0.74 -6.97 -3.63
N GLU A 43 2.01 -7.26 -3.67
CA GLU A 43 2.95 -7.02 -2.58
C GLU A 43 3.10 -5.53 -2.29
N ILE A 44 3.33 -4.71 -3.32
CA ILE A 44 3.44 -3.25 -3.25
C ILE A 44 2.56 -2.65 -4.35
N LEU A 45 1.62 -1.79 -3.96
CA LEU A 45 0.87 -0.98 -4.92
C LEU A 45 1.72 0.18 -5.39
N GLY A 46 1.83 0.40 -6.70
CA GLY A 46 2.63 1.48 -7.29
C GLY A 46 2.30 2.86 -6.71
N GLY A 47 1.02 3.14 -6.50
CA GLY A 47 0.54 4.43 -5.99
C GLY A 47 0.17 4.44 -4.50
N ALA A 48 0.66 3.53 -3.67
CA ALA A 48 0.32 3.50 -2.25
C ALA A 48 1.44 2.97 -1.36
N TRP A 49 2.63 3.55 -1.48
CA TRP A 49 3.76 3.19 -0.63
C TRP A 49 4.68 4.36 -0.34
N GLY A 50 5.52 4.21 0.68
CA GLY A 50 6.50 5.22 1.08
C GLY A 50 7.78 4.62 1.65
N VAL A 51 8.82 5.44 1.74
CA VAL A 51 10.13 5.06 2.28
C VAL A 51 10.82 6.21 2.99
N LYS A 52 11.44 5.91 4.13
CA LYS A 52 12.38 6.79 4.83
C LYS A 52 13.77 6.53 4.28
N LEU A 53 14.33 7.50 3.58
CA LEU A 53 15.62 7.40 2.92
C LEU A 53 16.76 7.65 3.92
N THR A 54 16.95 6.73 4.85
CA THR A 54 18.16 6.70 5.69
C THR A 54 19.39 6.47 4.82
N PRO A 55 20.61 6.77 5.28
CA PRO A 55 21.83 6.46 4.51
C PRO A 55 21.92 4.99 4.07
N ALA A 56 21.53 4.06 4.93
CA ALA A 56 21.55 2.62 4.65
C ALA A 56 20.51 2.22 3.59
N VAL A 57 19.30 2.77 3.66
CA VAL A 57 18.19 2.46 2.73
C VAL A 57 18.41 3.12 1.38
N ARG A 58 18.88 4.36 1.34
CA ARG A 58 19.08 5.14 0.11
C ARG A 58 19.94 4.40 -0.92
N GLY A 59 21.05 3.79 -0.48
CA GLY A 59 21.92 3.03 -1.37
C GLY A 59 21.22 1.82 -1.99
N LYS A 60 20.51 1.04 -1.17
CA LYS A 60 19.74 -0.14 -1.63
C LYS A 60 18.58 0.25 -2.57
N VAL A 61 17.84 1.30 -2.23
CA VAL A 61 16.76 1.82 -3.07
C VAL A 61 17.31 2.23 -4.43
N ASN A 62 18.39 3.03 -4.45
CA ASN A 62 19.00 3.45 -5.72
C ASN A 62 19.45 2.23 -6.54
N GLN A 63 20.12 1.26 -5.93
CA GLN A 63 20.54 0.04 -6.63
C GLN A 63 19.34 -0.72 -7.22
N SER A 64 18.23 -0.83 -6.46
CA SER A 64 17.02 -1.49 -6.93
C SER A 64 16.41 -0.75 -8.11
N PHE A 65 16.31 0.58 -8.05
CA PHE A 65 15.82 1.38 -9.18
C PHE A 65 16.70 1.25 -10.42
N GLN A 66 18.03 1.21 -10.27
CA GLN A 66 18.92 0.97 -11.42
C GLN A 66 18.67 -0.41 -12.06
N LYS A 67 18.42 -1.43 -11.25
CA LYS A 67 18.05 -2.77 -11.75
C LYS A 67 16.71 -2.75 -12.47
N MET A 68 15.70 -2.03 -11.93
CA MET A 68 14.40 -1.86 -12.59
C MET A 68 14.55 -1.19 -13.95
N LEU A 69 15.32 -0.10 -14.05
CA LEU A 69 15.55 0.64 -15.30
C LEU A 69 16.24 -0.23 -16.36
N ASN A 70 17.09 -1.16 -15.96
CA ASN A 70 17.79 -2.09 -16.86
C ASN A 70 17.03 -3.40 -17.09
N SER A 71 15.82 -3.55 -16.52
CA SER A 71 15.03 -4.76 -16.65
C SER A 71 14.29 -4.82 -18.00
N ASN A 72 14.33 -5.98 -18.63
CA ASN A 72 13.54 -6.25 -19.84
C ASN A 72 12.02 -6.14 -19.59
N MET A 73 11.58 -6.23 -18.33
CA MET A 73 10.16 -6.07 -17.94
C MET A 73 9.61 -4.69 -18.28
N LEU A 74 10.45 -3.65 -18.29
CA LEU A 74 10.05 -2.30 -18.72
C LEU A 74 9.63 -2.24 -20.20
N TYR A 75 10.17 -3.13 -21.01
CA TYR A 75 10.01 -3.08 -22.47
C TYR A 75 9.06 -4.13 -23.01
N SER A 76 8.68 -5.12 -22.22
CA SER A 76 7.97 -6.31 -22.71
C SER A 76 6.46 -6.15 -22.83
N ASN A 77 5.79 -5.22 -22.12
CA ASN A 77 4.33 -5.09 -22.12
C ASN A 77 3.85 -3.67 -21.87
N HIS A 78 3.98 -2.79 -22.87
CA HIS A 78 3.47 -1.41 -22.78
C HIS A 78 1.94 -1.29 -22.68
N ASN A 79 1.19 -2.38 -22.89
CA ASN A 79 -0.28 -2.39 -22.92
C ASN A 79 -0.93 -3.03 -21.68
N GLU A 80 -0.15 -3.61 -20.76
CA GLU A 80 -0.69 -4.21 -19.56
C GLU A 80 -0.55 -3.26 -18.36
N ARG A 81 -1.59 -3.23 -17.53
CA ARG A 81 -1.55 -2.50 -16.24
C ARG A 81 -0.69 -3.27 -15.26
N GLY A 82 0.25 -2.58 -14.61
CA GLY A 82 0.94 -3.10 -13.44
C GLY A 82 2.42 -3.47 -13.58
N PRO A 83 3.14 -3.14 -14.68
CA PRO A 83 4.57 -3.45 -14.78
C PRO A 83 5.39 -2.79 -13.66
N ASP A 84 4.96 -1.65 -13.16
CA ASP A 84 5.52 -0.97 -12.00
C ASP A 84 5.39 -1.82 -10.72
N GLN A 85 4.24 -2.47 -10.51
CA GLN A 85 3.99 -3.33 -9.37
C GLN A 85 4.82 -4.61 -9.41
N ASP A 86 4.99 -5.19 -10.61
CA ASP A 86 5.84 -6.36 -10.81
C ASP A 86 7.32 -6.04 -10.55
N LEU A 87 7.79 -4.88 -11.01
CA LEU A 87 9.13 -4.39 -10.71
C LEU A 87 9.33 -4.13 -9.21
N LEU A 88 8.37 -3.50 -8.54
CA LEU A 88 8.43 -3.28 -7.09
C LEU A 88 8.44 -4.61 -6.34
N LYS A 89 7.65 -5.60 -6.77
CA LYS A 89 7.64 -6.95 -6.21
C LYS A 89 8.98 -7.65 -6.37
N GLU A 90 9.63 -7.53 -7.53
CA GLU A 90 10.89 -8.24 -7.81
C GLU A 90 12.10 -7.56 -7.14
N TYR A 91 12.17 -6.23 -7.15
CA TYR A 91 13.39 -5.50 -6.78
C TYR A 91 13.34 -4.80 -5.42
N ILE A 92 12.14 -4.50 -4.88
CA ILE A 92 11.99 -3.84 -3.58
C ILE A 92 11.47 -4.81 -2.51
N TRP A 93 10.36 -5.50 -2.78
CA TRP A 93 9.69 -6.34 -1.79
C TRP A 93 10.59 -7.37 -1.09
N PRO A 94 11.49 -8.11 -1.77
CA PRO A 94 12.25 -9.21 -1.15
C PRO A 94 13.09 -8.78 0.06
N TRP A 95 13.57 -7.55 0.07
CA TRP A 95 14.40 -7.03 1.15
C TRP A 95 13.73 -5.95 1.99
N ALA A 96 12.68 -5.29 1.49
CA ALA A 96 11.99 -4.21 2.19
C ALA A 96 10.90 -4.72 3.16
N LYS A 97 10.30 -5.89 2.89
CA LYS A 97 9.16 -6.42 3.65
C LYS A 97 9.42 -6.57 5.15
N ASP A 98 10.64 -6.92 5.53
CA ASP A 98 11.02 -7.14 6.93
C ASP A 98 11.24 -5.82 7.69
N PHE A 99 11.37 -4.70 6.97
CA PHE A 99 11.52 -3.35 7.50
C PHE A 99 10.31 -2.47 7.22
N ALA A 100 9.19 -3.07 6.84
CA ALA A 100 8.00 -2.35 6.42
C ALA A 100 6.90 -2.37 7.48
N MET A 101 6.26 -1.20 7.67
CA MET A 101 4.92 -1.11 8.22
C MET A 101 3.92 -1.38 7.09
N ILE A 102 3.09 -2.39 7.25
CA ILE A 102 2.16 -2.83 6.20
C ILE A 102 0.74 -2.71 6.73
N HIS A 103 0.00 -1.71 6.25
CA HIS A 103 -1.43 -1.60 6.53
C HIS A 103 -2.23 -2.42 5.51
N ASP A 104 -3.09 -3.31 6.00
CA ASP A 104 -3.86 -4.22 5.15
C ASP A 104 -5.24 -4.52 5.74
N SER A 105 -6.28 -4.27 4.95
CA SER A 105 -7.68 -4.51 5.34
C SER A 105 -8.22 -5.87 4.92
N TYR A 106 -7.60 -6.56 3.94
CA TYR A 106 -8.21 -7.76 3.33
C TYR A 106 -7.26 -8.96 3.18
N HIS A 107 -5.95 -8.72 3.12
CA HIS A 107 -4.96 -9.76 2.81
C HIS A 107 -3.97 -10.00 3.95
N CYS A 108 -4.31 -9.64 5.17
CA CYS A 108 -3.47 -9.73 6.35
C CYS A 108 -3.02 -11.16 6.68
N THR A 109 -3.76 -12.18 6.24
CA THR A 109 -3.37 -13.59 6.42
C THR A 109 -2.38 -14.07 5.35
N LYS A 110 -2.29 -13.36 4.21
CA LYS A 110 -1.36 -13.69 3.12
C LYS A 110 0.05 -13.16 3.40
N TYR A 111 0.14 -12.03 4.10
CA TYR A 111 1.41 -11.34 4.33
C TYR A 111 1.68 -11.27 5.84
N ASN A 112 2.89 -11.64 6.24
CA ASN A 112 3.32 -11.52 7.63
C ASN A 112 3.49 -10.04 8.03
N ASN A 113 3.37 -9.75 9.34
CA ASN A 113 3.61 -8.43 9.93
C ASN A 113 2.68 -7.31 9.40
N THR A 114 1.45 -7.66 9.01
CA THR A 114 0.46 -6.65 8.63
C THR A 114 -0.21 -6.05 9.87
N LEU A 115 -0.58 -4.79 9.73
CA LEU A 115 -1.33 -4.02 10.71
C LEU A 115 -2.72 -3.65 10.16
N PRO A 116 -3.75 -3.66 10.98
CA PRO A 116 -5.02 -3.06 10.59
C PRO A 116 -4.86 -1.55 10.44
N TYR A 117 -5.71 -0.95 9.63
CA TYR A 117 -5.78 0.52 9.59
C TYR A 117 -6.23 1.10 10.93
N PRO A 118 -5.70 2.27 11.32
CA PRO A 118 -6.01 2.88 12.62
C PRO A 118 -7.42 3.49 12.72
N THR A 119 -8.13 3.58 11.61
CA THR A 119 -9.46 4.18 11.53
C THR A 119 -10.44 3.28 10.80
N GLN A 120 -11.69 3.30 11.24
CA GLN A 120 -12.79 2.67 10.50
C GLN A 120 -13.05 3.44 9.19
N ARG A 121 -13.50 2.74 8.15
CA ARG A 121 -13.97 3.37 6.93
C ARG A 121 -15.17 4.26 7.20
N LYS A 122 -15.14 5.44 6.63
CA LYS A 122 -16.29 6.35 6.61
C LYS A 122 -17.00 6.28 5.27
N ASP A 123 -18.29 6.54 5.28
CA ASP A 123 -19.03 6.74 4.04
C ASP A 123 -18.49 7.96 3.29
N GLY A 124 -18.48 7.87 1.97
CA GLY A 124 -17.98 8.94 1.13
C GLY A 124 -17.84 8.49 -0.33
N ILE A 125 -17.42 9.42 -1.18
CA ILE A 125 -17.11 9.13 -2.61
C ILE A 125 -15.93 8.18 -2.67
N CYS A 126 -14.90 8.43 -1.86
CA CYS A 126 -13.77 7.54 -1.67
C CYS A 126 -13.66 7.09 -0.20
N ASN A 127 -13.61 5.80 0.05
CA ASN A 127 -13.60 5.21 1.38
C ASN A 127 -12.44 4.21 1.60
N PHE A 128 -11.50 4.11 0.67
CA PHE A 128 -10.31 3.27 0.77
C PHE A 128 -9.09 3.99 0.20
N VAL A 129 -7.89 3.63 0.64
CA VAL A 129 -6.62 4.20 0.19
C VAL A 129 -6.38 3.86 -1.29
N ALA A 130 -5.84 4.81 -2.05
CA ALA A 130 -5.67 4.74 -3.50
C ALA A 130 -7.02 4.61 -4.26
N CYS A 131 -8.06 5.26 -3.73
CA CYS A 131 -9.36 5.34 -4.39
C CYS A 131 -9.33 6.38 -5.51
N ILE A 132 -9.83 5.99 -6.68
CA ILE A 132 -10.07 6.86 -7.82
C ILE A 132 -11.57 7.18 -7.86
N PRO A 133 -11.97 8.46 -7.65
CA PRO A 133 -13.39 8.84 -7.51
C PRO A 133 -14.26 8.46 -8.71
N GLU A 134 -13.70 8.50 -9.91
CA GLU A 134 -14.38 8.16 -11.16
C GLU A 134 -14.75 6.67 -11.24
N LEU A 135 -14.03 5.81 -10.53
CA LEU A 135 -14.28 4.36 -10.50
C LEU A 135 -15.29 3.98 -9.41
N LYS A 136 -16.53 4.51 -9.52
CA LYS A 136 -17.62 4.29 -8.55
C LYS A 136 -17.89 2.82 -8.23
N SER A 137 -17.73 1.92 -9.20
CA SER A 137 -17.91 0.48 -9.00
C SER A 137 -16.96 -0.09 -7.93
N ARG A 138 -15.72 0.38 -7.83
CA ARG A 138 -14.75 -0.04 -6.80
C ARG A 138 -15.19 0.41 -5.41
N VAL A 139 -15.67 1.62 -5.27
CA VAL A 139 -16.21 2.15 -4.00
C VAL A 139 -17.41 1.35 -3.53
N THR A 140 -18.35 1.06 -4.43
CA THR A 140 -19.51 0.23 -4.12
C THR A 140 -19.13 -1.20 -3.76
N PHE A 141 -18.13 -1.76 -4.44
CA PHE A 141 -17.63 -3.10 -4.15
C PHE A 141 -17.07 -3.20 -2.73
N VAL A 142 -16.29 -2.23 -2.28
CA VAL A 142 -15.77 -2.19 -0.90
C VAL A 142 -16.88 -2.08 0.12
N LYS A 143 -17.92 -1.28 -0.14
CA LYS A 143 -19.09 -1.16 0.75
C LYS A 143 -19.85 -2.47 0.92
N GLY A 144 -19.81 -3.37 -0.08
CA GLY A 144 -20.45 -4.69 -0.02
C GLY A 144 -19.56 -5.79 0.57
N ASN A 145 -18.26 -5.54 0.82
CA ASN A 145 -17.30 -6.54 1.25
C ASN A 145 -16.77 -6.25 2.66
N LYS A 146 -17.16 -7.08 3.62
CA LYS A 146 -16.65 -7.01 4.98
C LYS A 146 -15.17 -7.38 5.04
N CYS A 147 -14.43 -6.69 5.90
CA CYS A 147 -13.06 -7.07 6.20
C CYS A 147 -13.01 -8.40 6.95
N PRO A 148 -12.09 -9.32 6.61
CA PRO A 148 -11.85 -10.50 7.43
C PRO A 148 -11.60 -10.12 8.90
N ILE A 149 -12.11 -10.93 9.81
CA ILE A 149 -12.02 -10.64 11.25
C ILE A 149 -10.56 -10.56 11.73
N GLU A 150 -9.68 -11.30 11.09
CA GLU A 150 -8.24 -11.33 11.36
C GLU A 150 -7.59 -9.99 11.04
N CYS A 151 -8.09 -9.29 10.01
CA CYS A 151 -7.55 -8.01 9.53
C CYS A 151 -8.12 -6.79 10.28
N ARG A 152 -9.07 -7.01 11.21
CA ARG A 152 -9.64 -5.92 12.03
C ARG A 152 -8.76 -5.61 13.23
N PRO A 153 -8.76 -4.35 13.75
CA PRO A 153 -8.05 -4.03 14.97
C PRO A 153 -8.45 -4.95 16.13
N LYS A 154 -7.50 -5.28 17.00
CA LYS A 154 -7.74 -6.20 18.14
C LYS A 154 -8.86 -5.73 19.05
N ASN A 155 -8.94 -4.43 19.28
CA ASN A 155 -9.93 -3.76 20.13
C ASN A 155 -11.22 -3.36 19.39
N HIS A 156 -11.31 -3.61 18.08
CA HIS A 156 -12.44 -3.25 17.21
C HIS A 156 -12.79 -4.39 16.24
N LYS A 157 -13.05 -5.57 16.78
CA LYS A 157 -13.50 -6.70 15.97
C LYS A 157 -14.91 -6.51 15.37
N ASP A 158 -15.66 -5.56 15.93
CA ASP A 158 -16.93 -5.05 15.43
C ASP A 158 -16.83 -4.20 14.15
N TRP A 159 -15.62 -3.71 13.80
CA TRP A 159 -15.43 -2.97 12.55
C TRP A 159 -15.47 -3.89 11.33
N GLU A 160 -16.70 -4.23 10.92
CA GLU A 160 -16.90 -5.10 9.76
C GLU A 160 -16.40 -4.46 8.45
N TYR A 161 -16.43 -3.15 8.38
CA TYR A 161 -15.91 -2.34 7.27
C TYR A 161 -14.70 -1.53 7.79
N CYS A 162 -13.62 -2.21 8.00
CA CYS A 162 -12.42 -1.66 8.62
C CYS A 162 -11.66 -0.67 7.71
#